data_696ccb8a0b96a230f2a6524b67dc1720
#
_entry.id   696ccb8a0b96a230f2a6524b67dc1720
#
_cell.length_a   1.000
_cell.length_b   1.000
_cell.length_c   1.000
_cell.angle_alpha   90.00
_cell.angle_beta   90.00
_cell.angle_gamma   90.00
#
_symmetry.space_group_name_H-M   'P 1'
#
loop_
_entity.id
_entity.type
_entity.pdbx_description
1 polymer ?
#
loop_
_entity_poly.entity_id
_entity_poly.type
_entity_poly.pdbx_seq_one_letter_code
_entity_poly.pdbx_strand_id
1 'polypeptide(L)'
;MRRALTALGLSAGLGLLGACSNKAEADVTSAWCVLFTAADSNPKLPEPVRCRFSQRQGNVTVSFNEQLFEFPASEQGKTYQRDNHSTGIGFSREDDYTLVVFWEDPREQ
;
A
#
# COMPACT_ATOMS: atom_id res chain seq x y z
N MET A 1 -29.82 -2.49 44.82
CA MET A 1 -29.66 -2.27 44.36
C MET A 1 -29.11 -2.11 43.72
N ARG A 2 -29.25 -2.20 43.76
CA ARG A 2 -28.74 -1.99 43.01
C ARG A 2 -27.96 -2.08 42.43
N ARG A 3 -27.90 -2.26 42.37
CA ARG A 3 -27.10 -2.27 41.70
C ARG A 3 -26.60 -2.60 40.99
N ALA A 4 -26.76 -2.97 40.86
CA ALA A 4 -26.28 -3.26 40.21
C ALA A 4 -25.93 -3.21 39.37
N LEU A 5 -26.00 -3.04 39.27
CA LEU A 5 -25.59 -2.82 38.45
C LEU A 5 -24.90 -2.79 37.87
N THR A 6 -25.07 -2.60 38.22
CA THR A 6 -24.30 -2.38 37.72
C THR A 6 -23.63 -2.89 37.00
N ALA A 7 -23.61 -3.23 36.96
CA ALA A 7 -22.91 -3.73 36.35
C ALA A 7 -22.78 -3.73 35.16
N LEU A 8 -23.06 -3.56 35.03
CA LEU A 8 -22.91 -3.43 34.18
C LEU A 8 -22.33 -3.20 33.44
N GLY A 9 -22.53 -3.09 33.75
CA GLY A 9 -22.10 -2.77 32.83
C GLY A 9 -20.92 -2.77 32.37
N LEU A 10 -20.62 -2.83 32.54
CA LEU A 10 -19.53 -2.77 32.14
C LEU A 10 -19.19 -3.60 31.17
N SER A 11 -19.49 -4.19 31.18
CA SER A 11 -19.30 -5.16 30.27
C SER A 11 -19.26 -4.75 28.89
N ALA A 12 -19.98 -3.83 28.60
CA ALA A 12 -20.07 -3.37 27.24
C ALA A 12 -18.72 -2.99 26.68
N GLY A 13 -17.87 -2.53 27.50
CA GLY A 13 -16.61 -2.07 26.99
C GLY A 13 -15.75 -3.14 26.38
N LEU A 14 -16.01 -4.37 26.74
CA LEU A 14 -15.14 -5.42 26.29
C LEU A 14 -15.22 -5.68 24.81
N GLY A 15 -16.40 -5.60 24.27
CA GLY A 15 -16.52 -5.86 22.86
C GLY A 15 -15.76 -4.89 22.01
N LEU A 16 -15.55 -3.73 22.51
CA LEU A 16 -14.87 -2.72 21.70
C LEU A 16 -13.43 -3.05 21.45
N LEU A 17 -12.82 -3.77 22.33
CA LEU A 17 -11.42 -4.07 22.15
C LEU A 17 -11.17 -4.94 20.94
N GLY A 18 -12.05 -5.88 20.68
CA GLY A 18 -11.90 -6.72 19.51
C GLY A 18 -12.01 -5.92 18.24
N ALA A 19 -12.90 -4.96 18.20
CA ALA A 19 -13.07 -4.18 17.00
C ALA A 19 -11.83 -3.35 16.70
N CYS A 20 -11.14 -2.89 17.72
CA CYS A 20 -9.97 -2.07 17.50
C CYS A 20 -8.85 -2.84 16.84
N SER A 21 -8.71 -4.12 17.14
CA SER A 21 -7.61 -4.87 16.57
C SER A 21 -7.73 -5.02 15.06
N ASN A 22 -8.94 -5.01 14.54
CA ASN A 22 -9.12 -5.16 13.10
C ASN A 22 -8.57 -3.99 12.33
N LYS A 23 -8.46 -2.85 12.97
CA LYS A 23 -8.01 -1.65 12.28
C LYS A 23 -6.52 -1.61 12.10
N ALA A 24 -5.81 -2.56 12.67
CA ALA A 24 -4.38 -2.60 12.52
C ALA A 24 -3.96 -3.07 11.14
N GLU A 25 -4.85 -3.69 10.40
CA GLU A 25 -4.50 -4.23 9.12
C GLU A 25 -4.48 -3.16 8.05
N ALA A 26 -3.53 -3.26 7.13
CA ALA A 26 -3.42 -2.33 6.04
C ALA A 26 -4.51 -2.59 5.00
N ASP A 27 -4.93 -1.55 4.34
CA ASP A 27 -5.83 -1.68 3.21
C ASP A 27 -5.06 -2.22 2.02
N VAL A 28 -5.58 -3.26 1.39
CA VAL A 28 -4.93 -3.90 0.26
C VAL A 28 -5.81 -3.70 -0.97
N THR A 29 -5.20 -3.23 -2.04
CA THR A 29 -5.89 -2.95 -3.29
C THR A 29 -5.19 -3.69 -4.42
N SER A 30 -5.99 -4.29 -5.29
CA SER A 30 -5.47 -4.87 -6.51
C SER A 30 -5.23 -3.76 -7.51
N ALA A 31 -4.05 -3.76 -8.12
CA ALA A 31 -3.65 -2.67 -9.02
C ALA A 31 -2.84 -3.24 -10.19
N TRP A 32 -2.31 -2.35 -11.01
CA TRP A 32 -1.46 -2.71 -12.15
C TRP A 32 -0.12 -2.04 -11.96
N CYS A 33 0.97 -2.78 -12.14
CA CYS A 33 2.30 -2.26 -11.89
C CYS A 33 3.18 -2.38 -13.12
N VAL A 34 4.04 -1.37 -13.32
CA VAL A 34 5.04 -1.37 -14.36
C VAL A 34 6.37 -1.04 -13.68
N LEU A 35 7.37 -1.87 -13.94
CA LEU A 35 8.69 -1.68 -13.36
C LEU A 35 9.68 -1.29 -14.43
N PHE A 36 10.30 -0.12 -14.26
CA PHE A 36 11.34 0.36 -15.16
C PHE A 36 12.67 0.26 -14.42
N THR A 37 13.65 -0.39 -15.05
CA THR A 37 14.96 -0.53 -14.43
C THR A 37 16.00 0.24 -15.21
N ALA A 38 17.07 0.63 -14.54
CA ALA A 38 18.12 1.39 -15.19
C ALA A 38 18.84 0.59 -16.27
N ALA A 39 18.86 -0.73 -16.10
CA ALA A 39 19.53 -1.59 -17.07
C ALA A 39 18.70 -1.84 -18.31
N ASP A 40 17.44 -1.42 -18.29
CA ASP A 40 16.53 -1.69 -19.39
C ASP A 40 16.75 -0.65 -20.50
N SER A 41 17.47 -1.04 -21.52
CA SER A 41 17.74 -0.16 -22.66
C SER A 41 16.80 -0.40 -23.82
N ASN A 42 15.86 -1.29 -23.64
CA ASN A 42 14.88 -1.61 -24.67
C ASN A 42 13.89 -0.47 -24.81
N PRO A 43 13.70 0.06 -26.03
CA PRO A 43 12.73 1.15 -26.21
C PRO A 43 11.29 0.71 -25.96
N LYS A 44 11.06 -0.58 -25.89
CA LYS A 44 9.73 -1.10 -25.67
C LYS A 44 9.39 -1.00 -24.19
N LEU A 45 8.22 -0.46 -23.89
CA LEU A 45 7.78 -0.32 -22.50
C LEU A 45 7.49 -1.68 -21.89
N PRO A 46 7.81 -1.86 -20.61
CA PRO A 46 7.45 -3.10 -19.93
C PRO A 46 5.94 -3.27 -19.88
N GLU A 47 5.50 -4.52 -19.87
CA GLU A 47 4.08 -4.82 -19.79
C GLU A 47 3.57 -4.63 -18.38
N PRO A 48 2.39 -4.04 -18.21
CA PRO A 48 1.78 -3.94 -16.89
C PRO A 48 1.40 -5.33 -16.38
N VAL A 49 1.60 -5.54 -15.10
CA VAL A 49 1.22 -6.80 -14.46
C VAL A 49 0.34 -6.50 -13.27
N ARG A 50 -0.52 -7.46 -12.93
CA ARG A 50 -1.34 -7.32 -11.74
C ARG A 50 -0.46 -7.31 -10.51
N CYS A 51 -0.78 -6.42 -9.59
CA CYS A 51 0.00 -6.33 -8.35
C CYS A 51 -0.93 -6.03 -7.19
N ARG A 52 -0.39 -6.14 -6.00
CA ARG A 52 -1.12 -5.84 -4.78
C ARG A 52 -0.46 -4.62 -4.15
N PHE A 53 -1.27 -3.63 -3.86
CA PHE A 53 -0.83 -2.38 -3.27
C PHE A 53 -1.42 -2.28 -1.87
N SER A 54 -0.59 -1.95 -0.90
CA SER A 54 -1.02 -1.84 0.48
C SER A 54 -0.40 -0.58 1.07
N GLN A 55 -1.19 0.19 1.80
CA GLN A 55 -0.69 1.39 2.43
C GLN A 55 -1.23 1.49 3.84
N ARG A 56 -0.34 1.81 4.77
CA ARG A 56 -0.72 1.99 6.16
C ARG A 56 0.15 3.07 6.75
N GLN A 57 -0.48 4.18 7.14
CA GLN A 57 0.23 5.31 7.75
C GLN A 57 1.35 5.82 6.85
N GLY A 58 1.12 5.78 5.55
CA GLY A 58 2.12 6.25 4.60
C GLY A 58 3.17 5.22 4.22
N ASN A 59 3.19 4.07 4.88
CA ASN A 59 4.10 3.00 4.54
C ASN A 59 3.45 2.15 3.47
N VAL A 60 4.12 2.01 2.34
CA VAL A 60 3.57 1.33 1.18
C VAL A 60 4.30 0.02 0.95
N THR A 61 3.53 -1.01 0.60
CA THR A 61 4.07 -2.30 0.20
C THR A 61 3.41 -2.67 -1.13
N VAL A 62 4.22 -3.07 -2.10
CA VAL A 62 3.74 -3.50 -3.40
C VAL A 62 4.33 -4.87 -3.68
N SER A 63 3.50 -5.81 -4.14
CA SER A 63 4.00 -7.14 -4.43
C SER A 63 3.45 -7.64 -5.75
N PHE A 64 4.32 -8.29 -6.52
CA PHE A 64 3.94 -8.99 -7.76
C PHE A 64 5.13 -9.85 -8.18
N ASN A 65 4.85 -10.92 -8.93
CA ASN A 65 5.88 -11.82 -9.44
C ASN A 65 6.82 -12.29 -8.34
N GLU A 66 6.25 -12.57 -7.15
CA GLU A 66 7.00 -13.07 -6.00
C GLU A 66 8.05 -12.08 -5.50
N GLN A 67 7.91 -10.81 -5.87
CA GLN A 67 8.77 -9.75 -5.38
C GLN A 67 8.00 -8.84 -4.46
N LEU A 68 8.69 -8.30 -3.48
CA LEU A 68 8.10 -7.39 -2.51
C LEU A 68 8.88 -6.08 -2.54
N PHE A 69 8.15 -4.98 -2.73
CA PHE A 69 8.72 -3.65 -2.75
C PHE A 69 8.16 -2.88 -1.56
N GLU A 70 9.04 -2.32 -0.75
CA GLU A 70 8.62 -1.59 0.44
C GLU A 70 9.09 -0.16 0.36
N PHE A 71 8.17 0.76 0.65
CA PHE A 71 8.45 2.19 0.60
C PHE A 71 7.97 2.81 1.91
N PRO A 72 8.83 2.77 2.95
CA PRO A 72 8.45 3.32 4.25
C PRO A 72 8.29 4.83 4.17
N ALA A 73 7.31 5.36 4.88
CA ALA A 73 7.05 6.79 4.87
C ALA A 73 8.27 7.58 5.34
N SER A 74 9.01 7.04 6.28
CA SER A 74 10.17 7.75 6.83
C SER A 74 11.30 7.89 5.83
N GLU A 75 11.29 7.09 4.75
CA GLU A 75 12.34 7.12 3.74
C GLU A 75 11.96 7.94 2.52
N GLN A 76 10.74 8.45 2.47
CA GLN A 76 10.30 9.24 1.33
C GLN A 76 11.14 10.51 1.22
N GLY A 77 11.63 10.77 0.01
CA GLY A 77 12.52 11.90 -0.22
C GLY A 77 13.95 11.61 0.13
N LYS A 78 14.24 10.42 0.67
CA LYS A 78 15.61 10.03 1.03
C LYS A 78 16.09 8.89 0.15
N THR A 79 15.49 7.71 0.31
CA THR A 79 15.89 6.56 -0.49
C THR A 79 14.98 6.35 -1.68
N TYR A 80 13.86 7.05 -1.74
CA TYR A 80 12.98 7.01 -2.90
C TYR A 80 12.18 8.29 -2.97
N GLN A 81 11.66 8.58 -4.17
CA GLN A 81 10.75 9.70 -4.40
C GLN A 81 9.38 9.15 -4.73
N ARG A 82 8.35 9.78 -4.20
CA ARG A 82 6.98 9.38 -4.46
C ARG A 82 6.28 10.48 -5.26
N ASP A 83 5.60 10.09 -6.33
CA ASP A 83 4.91 11.01 -7.21
C ASP A 83 3.46 10.55 -7.36
N ASN A 84 2.54 11.33 -6.82
CA ASN A 84 1.12 10.97 -6.79
C ASN A 84 0.40 11.58 -7.98
N HIS A 85 -0.39 10.74 -8.65
CA HIS A 85 -1.23 11.16 -9.76
C HIS A 85 -2.62 10.58 -9.57
N SER A 86 -3.59 11.15 -10.27
CA SER A 86 -4.95 10.63 -10.18
C SER A 86 -5.06 9.20 -10.68
N THR A 87 -4.20 8.80 -11.62
CA THR A 87 -4.23 7.47 -12.20
C THR A 87 -3.35 6.47 -11.46
N GLY A 88 -2.54 6.92 -10.52
CA GLY A 88 -1.67 6.01 -9.79
C GLY A 88 -0.55 6.73 -9.08
N ILE A 89 0.46 5.96 -8.68
CA ILE A 89 1.58 6.48 -7.91
C ILE A 89 2.88 5.96 -8.50
N GLY A 90 3.87 6.86 -8.62
CA GLY A 90 5.21 6.46 -9.03
C GLY A 90 6.14 6.45 -7.83
N PHE A 91 7.00 5.44 -7.76
CA PHE A 91 8.04 5.32 -6.74
C PHE A 91 9.37 5.17 -7.46
N SER A 92 10.28 6.11 -7.26
CA SER A 92 11.57 6.10 -7.95
C SER A 92 12.69 5.97 -6.95
N ARG A 93 13.56 4.97 -7.16
CA ARG A 93 14.81 4.84 -6.44
C ARG A 93 15.91 5.18 -7.44
N GLU A 94 16.60 6.26 -7.17
CA GLU A 94 17.59 6.80 -8.08
C GLU A 94 18.64 5.74 -8.42
N ASP A 95 18.96 5.63 -9.70
CA ASP A 95 19.97 4.69 -10.19
C ASP A 95 19.61 3.23 -9.98
N ASP A 96 18.35 2.95 -9.67
CA ASP A 96 17.91 1.59 -9.47
C ASP A 96 16.70 1.29 -10.32
N TYR A 97 15.52 1.77 -9.89
CA TYR A 97 14.30 1.50 -10.65
C TYR A 97 13.23 2.55 -10.37
N THR A 98 12.22 2.54 -11.22
CA THR A 98 10.98 3.28 -10.99
C THR A 98 9.84 2.29 -11.08
N LEU A 99 9.03 2.23 -10.03
CA LEU A 99 7.85 1.39 -10.00
C LEU A 99 6.63 2.28 -10.08
N VAL A 100 5.78 2.01 -11.07
CA VAL A 100 4.54 2.79 -11.24
C VAL A 100 3.37 1.89 -10.95
N VAL A 101 2.50 2.34 -10.06
CA VAL A 101 1.29 1.61 -9.68
C VAL A 101 0.11 2.36 -10.29
N PHE A 102 -0.67 1.68 -11.12
CA PHE A 102 -1.87 2.23 -11.73
C PHE A 102 -3.09 1.60 -11.10
N TRP A 103 -4.11 2.43 -10.84
CA TRP A 103 -5.34 1.91 -10.27
C TRP A 103 -6.11 1.06 -11.26
N GLU A 104 -5.98 1.37 -12.54
CA GLU A 104 -6.64 0.63 -13.60
C GLU A 104 -5.63 0.26 -14.67
N ASP A 105 -5.96 -0.72 -15.49
CA ASP A 105 -5.05 -1.17 -16.53
C ASP A 105 -4.72 -0.02 -17.46
N PRO A 106 -3.46 0.43 -17.51
CA PRO A 106 -3.11 1.59 -18.33
C PRO A 106 -3.27 1.34 -19.82
N ARG A 107 -3.35 0.08 -20.25
CA ARG A 107 -3.51 -0.22 -21.67
C ARG A 107 -4.92 0.05 -22.15
N GLU A 108 -5.85 0.21 -21.24
CA GLU A 108 -7.26 0.42 -21.57
C GLU A 108 -7.69 1.87 -21.44
N GLN A 109 -6.77 2.78 -21.33
CA GLN A 109 -7.09 4.19 -21.14
C GLN A 109 -6.79 5.02 -22.37
#